data_8c35e2b9f42d8ce0e19a2675afef5989
#
_entry.id   8c35e2b9f42d8ce0e19a2675afef5989
#
_cell.length_a   1.000
_cell.length_b   1.000
_cell.length_c   1.000
_cell.angle_alpha   90.00
_cell.angle_beta   90.00
_cell.angle_gamma   90.00
#
_symmetry.space_group_name_H-M   'P 1'
#
loop_
_entity.id
_entity.type
_entity.pdbx_description
1 polymer ?
#
loop_
_entity_poly.entity_id
_entity_poly.type
_entity_poly.pdbx_seq_one_letter_code
_entity_poly.pdbx_strand_id
1 'polypeptide(L)'
;MIRFKDVTIHDKETIESFTMWGSGQNCDLSFANIIIWRFLYNTQYAIVDDYLVFRFYAGHHLAYMMPIARPKPNGEGVLRVEPCEECDINVIKAIREDSIAMGHPLLILGVSNYMCDIIDSHMPDMFNAKPERDYADYIYTREKLVRLSGKKLQGKRNHINKFKSLYPQYVYRPLTPDLIPHCVELERKWRMAQGSPDGATEELRAMTCAFDNWDNLQLMGGTIWVDETLVAFTFGAPINHCTFDVCVEKADTSYEGAYAIINQEFASHLPEDYFYINREEDMGDDGLRQAKLSYKPDILLVKNSLTEKRPLADFEDTTRIKEETRQLWETVFCEDSKEFVDLYFSRVYHDNINITCQLSGHVAAALQAIPHSILLKGQEAKAAYISGVCTSPEHRRQNIGNSLMAQAHFHLYTLGTTFATLIPAEPWLHDWYGKCGYTKDIKCLPAPKGFATSPFEDYDRWQRSHECILLNDADQFDIACKDYALDPDHYLSQQEPVQGMIRIINARKALELYASANTGMEMTVLVTGDRHIPANNCYYTIAHGNVTTSHEPRPDAQVMTVQQLSTFIFGSQQPVMCLMLN
;
A
#
# COMPACT_ATOMS: atom_id res chain seq x y z
N MET A 1 -8.74 -18.80 8.34
CA MET A 1 -8.04 -17.55 7.94
C MET A 1 -6.57 -17.86 7.71
N ILE A 2 -6.06 -17.45 6.57
CA ILE A 2 -4.66 -17.65 6.17
C ILE A 2 -3.77 -16.69 6.97
N ARG A 3 -2.62 -17.19 7.45
CA ARG A 3 -1.66 -16.36 8.19
C ARG A 3 -0.67 -15.71 7.20
N PHE A 4 -0.98 -14.52 6.76
CA PHE A 4 -0.08 -13.72 5.95
C PHE A 4 1.00 -13.03 6.78
N LYS A 5 2.17 -12.86 6.20
CA LYS A 5 3.26 -12.05 6.73
C LYS A 5 3.75 -11.06 5.67
N ASP A 6 4.29 -9.93 6.11
CA ASP A 6 4.87 -8.93 5.22
C ASP A 6 6.05 -9.54 4.45
N VAL A 7 6.13 -9.25 3.16
CA VAL A 7 7.32 -9.61 2.36
C VAL A 7 8.50 -8.75 2.81
N THR A 8 9.63 -9.37 3.04
CA THR A 8 10.89 -8.69 3.38
C THR A 8 12.01 -9.17 2.46
N ILE A 9 13.14 -8.46 2.47
CA ILE A 9 14.32 -8.85 1.69
C ILE A 9 14.84 -10.24 2.06
N HIS A 10 14.57 -10.71 3.28
CA HIS A 10 15.00 -12.02 3.77
C HIS A 10 14.13 -13.18 3.29
N ASP A 11 13.01 -12.90 2.62
CA ASP A 11 12.09 -13.91 2.12
C ASP A 11 12.43 -14.37 0.69
N LYS A 12 13.52 -13.84 0.10
CA LYS A 12 13.95 -14.08 -1.28
C LYS A 12 13.99 -15.57 -1.61
N GLU A 13 14.78 -16.34 -0.86
CA GLU A 13 14.95 -17.77 -1.10
C GLU A 13 13.62 -18.54 -1.06
N THR A 14 12.76 -18.18 -0.10
CA THR A 14 11.44 -18.79 0.04
C THR A 14 10.56 -18.50 -1.18
N ILE A 15 10.47 -17.24 -1.61
CA ILE A 15 9.62 -16.82 -2.73
C ILE A 15 10.17 -17.38 -4.05
N GLU A 16 11.47 -17.26 -4.29
CA GLU A 16 12.11 -17.76 -5.50
C GLU A 16 12.06 -19.29 -5.62
N SER A 17 11.91 -20.03 -4.51
CA SER A 17 11.67 -21.47 -4.57
C SER A 17 10.38 -21.84 -5.29
N PHE A 18 9.44 -20.90 -5.44
CA PHE A 18 8.21 -21.08 -6.22
C PHE A 18 8.30 -20.47 -7.62
N THR A 19 8.92 -19.29 -7.76
CA THR A 19 8.87 -18.52 -9.01
C THR A 19 9.96 -18.94 -10.00
N MET A 20 11.18 -19.23 -9.53
CA MET A 20 12.34 -19.45 -10.39
C MET A 20 12.22 -20.63 -11.34
N TRP A 21 11.53 -21.69 -10.95
CA TRP A 21 11.32 -22.89 -11.78
C TRP A 21 9.89 -23.03 -12.29
N GLY A 22 9.06 -22.02 -12.05
CA GLY A 22 7.73 -21.92 -12.64
C GLY A 22 7.77 -21.44 -14.08
N SER A 23 6.64 -21.58 -14.79
CA SER A 23 6.45 -21.10 -16.15
C SER A 23 5.93 -19.64 -16.21
N GLY A 24 5.67 -19.02 -15.08
CA GLY A 24 5.14 -17.65 -15.01
C GLY A 24 6.16 -16.64 -15.57
N GLN A 25 5.70 -15.77 -16.47
CA GLN A 25 6.54 -14.74 -17.09
C GLN A 25 6.05 -13.32 -16.75
N ASN A 26 5.04 -13.21 -15.88
CA ASN A 26 4.48 -11.96 -15.39
C ASN A 26 5.53 -11.19 -14.57
N CYS A 27 5.76 -9.91 -14.86
CA CYS A 27 6.71 -9.05 -14.15
C CYS A 27 6.42 -8.94 -12.64
N ASP A 28 5.15 -9.04 -12.23
CA ASP A 28 4.73 -9.02 -10.83
C ASP A 28 5.28 -10.22 -10.01
N LEU A 29 5.82 -11.26 -10.66
CA LEU A 29 6.44 -12.42 -10.02
C LEU A 29 7.93 -12.24 -9.75
N SER A 30 8.55 -11.20 -10.27
CA SER A 30 9.94 -10.84 -9.96
C SER A 30 10.06 -10.46 -8.49
N PHE A 31 10.96 -11.13 -7.75
CA PHE A 31 11.19 -10.79 -6.34
C PHE A 31 11.63 -9.33 -6.18
N ALA A 32 12.41 -8.81 -7.12
CA ALA A 32 12.80 -7.41 -7.12
C ALA A 32 11.58 -6.49 -7.22
N ASN A 33 10.66 -6.73 -8.16
CA ASN A 33 9.42 -5.95 -8.30
C ASN A 33 8.55 -6.02 -7.03
N ILE A 34 8.38 -7.19 -6.44
CA ILE A 34 7.63 -7.35 -5.19
C ILE A 34 8.21 -6.46 -4.07
N ILE A 35 9.54 -6.37 -3.94
CA ILE A 35 10.21 -5.58 -2.91
C ILE A 35 10.16 -4.08 -3.22
N ILE A 36 10.50 -3.67 -4.45
CA ILE A 36 10.62 -2.25 -4.80
C ILE A 36 9.28 -1.52 -4.84
N TRP A 37 8.17 -2.26 -5.13
CA TRP A 37 6.81 -1.71 -5.13
C TRP A 37 6.01 -2.00 -3.85
N ARG A 38 6.59 -2.72 -2.89
CA ARG A 38 5.91 -3.09 -1.63
C ARG A 38 5.31 -1.90 -0.89
N PHE A 39 5.95 -0.74 -0.94
CA PHE A 39 5.48 0.47 -0.26
C PHE A 39 4.12 0.97 -0.79
N LEU A 40 3.81 0.67 -2.05
CA LEU A 40 2.55 1.06 -2.70
C LEU A 40 1.43 0.04 -2.42
N TYR A 41 1.79 -1.25 -2.50
CA TYR A 41 0.81 -2.34 -2.47
C TYR A 41 0.65 -3.01 -1.11
N ASN A 42 1.53 -2.71 -0.14
CA ASN A 42 1.55 -3.38 1.17
C ASN A 42 1.54 -4.92 1.05
N THR A 43 2.39 -5.44 0.16
CA THR A 43 2.40 -6.85 -0.25
C THR A 43 2.76 -7.77 0.91
N GLN A 44 1.92 -8.77 1.13
CA GLN A 44 2.06 -9.85 2.08
C GLN A 44 2.06 -11.19 1.36
N TYR A 45 2.60 -12.24 1.98
CA TYR A 45 2.53 -13.58 1.44
C TYR A 45 2.22 -14.63 2.50
N ALA A 46 1.73 -15.77 2.03
CA ALA A 46 1.55 -16.98 2.80
C ALA A 46 1.84 -18.21 1.92
N ILE A 47 2.09 -19.34 2.54
CA ILE A 47 2.14 -20.64 1.85
C ILE A 47 0.92 -21.44 2.31
N VAL A 48 0.11 -21.85 1.34
CA VAL A 48 -1.14 -22.59 1.54
C VAL A 48 -1.09 -23.84 0.66
N ASP A 49 -1.10 -25.02 1.24
CA ASP A 49 -1.11 -26.31 0.53
C ASP A 49 -0.08 -26.41 -0.61
N ASP A 50 1.19 -26.05 -0.34
CA ASP A 50 2.26 -25.98 -1.32
C ASP A 50 2.09 -24.89 -2.41
N TYR A 51 1.22 -23.90 -2.20
CA TYR A 51 1.09 -22.73 -3.05
C TYR A 51 1.60 -21.47 -2.36
N LEU A 52 2.35 -20.66 -3.08
CA LEU A 52 2.68 -19.30 -2.69
C LEU A 52 1.50 -18.39 -3.05
N VAL A 53 0.99 -17.70 -2.06
CA VAL A 53 -0.13 -16.76 -2.19
C VAL A 53 0.34 -15.37 -1.81
N PHE A 54 0.19 -14.41 -2.70
CA PHE A 54 0.38 -12.99 -2.39
C PHE A 54 -0.96 -12.31 -2.16
N ARG A 55 -1.00 -11.44 -1.15
CA ARG A 55 -2.11 -10.56 -0.83
C ARG A 55 -1.60 -9.12 -0.77
N PHE A 56 -2.36 -8.18 -1.33
CA PHE A 56 -1.95 -6.78 -1.42
C PHE A 56 -3.16 -5.87 -1.64
N TYR A 57 -2.95 -4.55 -1.64
CA TYR A 57 -4.00 -3.58 -1.94
C TYR A 57 -3.80 -2.99 -3.34
N ALA A 58 -4.77 -3.20 -4.23
CA ALA A 58 -4.89 -2.52 -5.51
C ALA A 58 -5.83 -1.32 -5.35
N GLY A 59 -5.26 -0.14 -5.10
CA GLY A 59 -6.03 1.02 -4.67
C GLY A 59 -6.69 0.78 -3.31
N HIS A 60 -8.01 0.65 -3.28
CA HIS A 60 -8.80 0.41 -2.06
C HIS A 60 -9.26 -1.04 -1.91
N HIS A 61 -8.97 -1.88 -2.90
CA HIS A 61 -9.44 -3.25 -2.93
C HIS A 61 -8.37 -4.22 -2.46
N LEU A 62 -8.74 -5.10 -1.52
CA LEU A 62 -7.92 -6.24 -1.19
C LEU A 62 -7.87 -7.17 -2.40
N ALA A 63 -6.68 -7.47 -2.85
CA ALA A 63 -6.44 -8.30 -4.02
C ALA A 63 -5.44 -9.43 -3.70
N TYR A 64 -5.54 -10.48 -4.48
CA TYR A 64 -4.60 -11.61 -4.45
C TYR A 64 -4.02 -11.78 -5.85
N MET A 65 -2.75 -12.16 -5.92
CA MET A 65 -2.22 -12.71 -7.18
C MET A 65 -2.72 -14.14 -7.38
N MET A 66 -2.77 -14.59 -8.64
CA MET A 66 -3.01 -16.01 -8.91
C MET A 66 -2.01 -16.85 -8.13
N PRO A 67 -2.46 -17.81 -7.31
CA PRO A 67 -1.58 -18.66 -6.52
C PRO A 67 -0.54 -19.41 -7.36
N ILE A 68 0.67 -19.56 -6.84
CA ILE A 68 1.81 -20.16 -7.55
C ILE A 68 2.15 -21.48 -6.89
N ALA A 69 1.95 -22.59 -7.62
CA ALA A 69 2.27 -23.91 -7.14
C ALA A 69 3.80 -24.12 -7.00
N ARG A 70 4.20 -24.88 -5.98
CA ARG A 70 5.61 -25.24 -5.78
C ARG A 70 6.10 -26.19 -6.88
N PRO A 71 7.19 -25.87 -7.57
CA PRO A 71 7.83 -26.80 -8.49
C PRO A 71 8.34 -28.04 -7.74
N LYS A 72 8.10 -29.22 -8.31
CA LYS A 72 8.56 -30.52 -7.78
C LYS A 72 9.53 -31.18 -8.76
N PRO A 73 10.53 -31.93 -8.26
CA PRO A 73 11.40 -32.68 -9.15
C PRO A 73 10.61 -33.80 -9.85
N ASN A 74 10.72 -33.86 -11.17
CA ASN A 74 10.19 -34.99 -11.96
C ASN A 74 11.10 -36.23 -11.83
N GLY A 75 10.75 -37.31 -12.52
CA GLY A 75 11.52 -38.55 -12.49
C GLY A 75 12.97 -38.42 -13.01
N GLU A 76 13.32 -37.32 -13.66
CA GLU A 76 14.67 -36.97 -14.14
C GLU A 76 15.40 -35.98 -13.21
N GLY A 77 14.78 -35.57 -12.10
CA GLY A 77 15.29 -34.56 -11.15
C GLY A 77 15.14 -33.12 -11.62
N VAL A 78 14.42 -32.86 -12.71
CA VAL A 78 14.14 -31.51 -13.20
C VAL A 78 12.94 -30.94 -12.45
N LEU A 79 13.08 -29.73 -11.90
CA LEU A 79 11.99 -29.04 -11.21
C LEU A 79 10.93 -28.57 -12.21
N ARG A 80 9.68 -28.96 -11.99
CA ARG A 80 8.52 -28.53 -12.77
C ARG A 80 7.29 -28.36 -11.90
N VAL A 81 6.39 -27.47 -12.31
CA VAL A 81 5.04 -27.40 -11.77
C VAL A 81 4.19 -28.44 -12.49
N GLU A 82 3.64 -29.39 -11.73
CA GLU A 82 2.65 -30.33 -12.26
C GLU A 82 1.26 -29.71 -12.13
N PRO A 83 0.52 -29.55 -13.23
CA PRO A 83 -0.84 -29.01 -13.20
C PRO A 83 -1.75 -29.87 -12.32
N CYS A 84 -2.49 -29.25 -11.41
CA CYS A 84 -3.48 -29.90 -10.58
C CYS A 84 -4.69 -28.96 -10.40
N GLU A 85 -5.66 -29.08 -11.30
CA GLU A 85 -6.84 -28.20 -11.31
C GLU A 85 -7.60 -28.24 -9.97
N GLU A 86 -7.74 -29.41 -9.35
CA GLU A 86 -8.40 -29.55 -8.05
C GLU A 86 -7.63 -28.81 -6.95
N CYS A 87 -6.29 -28.88 -6.96
CA CYS A 87 -5.44 -28.20 -5.98
C CYS A 87 -5.52 -26.68 -6.17
N ASP A 88 -5.47 -26.20 -7.43
CA ASP A 88 -5.61 -24.79 -7.78
C ASP A 88 -6.95 -24.23 -7.27
N ILE A 89 -8.05 -24.95 -7.52
CA ILE A 89 -9.39 -24.54 -7.09
C ILE A 89 -9.52 -24.54 -5.55
N ASN A 90 -8.90 -25.50 -4.85
CA ASN A 90 -8.94 -25.54 -3.40
C ASN A 90 -8.21 -24.34 -2.78
N VAL A 91 -7.08 -23.93 -3.33
CA VAL A 91 -6.38 -22.72 -2.88
C VAL A 91 -7.19 -21.46 -3.19
N ILE A 92 -7.85 -21.38 -4.36
CA ILE A 92 -8.75 -20.27 -4.69
C ILE A 92 -9.91 -20.18 -3.70
N LYS A 93 -10.49 -21.32 -3.28
CA LYS A 93 -11.51 -21.32 -2.23
C LYS A 93 -10.97 -20.82 -0.89
N ALA A 94 -9.74 -21.22 -0.52
CA ALA A 94 -9.11 -20.75 0.71
C ALA A 94 -8.85 -19.24 0.72
N ILE A 95 -8.34 -18.66 -0.39
CA ILE A 95 -8.16 -17.20 -0.49
C ILE A 95 -9.49 -16.46 -0.55
N ARG A 96 -10.54 -17.08 -1.11
CA ARG A 96 -11.89 -16.53 -1.07
C ARG A 96 -12.42 -16.40 0.36
N GLU A 97 -12.25 -17.43 1.17
CA GLU A 97 -12.63 -17.39 2.59
C GLU A 97 -11.84 -16.32 3.36
N ASP A 98 -10.55 -16.14 3.05
CA ASP A 98 -9.72 -15.09 3.63
C ASP A 98 -10.20 -13.69 3.22
N SER A 99 -10.53 -13.50 1.94
CA SER A 99 -11.05 -12.22 1.42
C SER A 99 -12.37 -11.85 2.08
N ILE A 100 -13.29 -12.82 2.20
CA ILE A 100 -14.57 -12.64 2.88
C ILE A 100 -14.35 -12.25 4.35
N ALA A 101 -13.45 -12.96 5.03
CA ALA A 101 -13.11 -12.69 6.41
C ALA A 101 -12.53 -11.28 6.63
N MET A 102 -11.93 -10.70 5.60
CA MET A 102 -11.42 -9.34 5.57
C MET A 102 -12.47 -8.31 5.11
N GLY A 103 -13.71 -8.73 4.82
CA GLY A 103 -14.80 -7.86 4.39
C GLY A 103 -14.72 -7.43 2.93
N HIS A 104 -13.97 -8.14 2.09
CA HIS A 104 -13.81 -7.80 0.67
C HIS A 104 -14.34 -8.91 -0.24
N PRO A 105 -14.93 -8.56 -1.43
CA PRO A 105 -15.14 -9.55 -2.49
C PRO A 105 -13.79 -10.08 -2.96
N LEU A 106 -13.73 -11.34 -3.37
CA LEU A 106 -12.49 -11.88 -3.89
C LEU A 106 -12.13 -11.17 -5.21
N LEU A 107 -10.94 -10.60 -5.25
CA LEU A 107 -10.30 -10.03 -6.44
C LEU A 107 -8.97 -10.78 -6.66
N ILE A 108 -8.86 -11.48 -7.80
CA ILE A 108 -7.63 -12.15 -8.20
C ILE A 108 -7.06 -11.43 -9.42
N LEU A 109 -5.79 -11.03 -9.37
CA LEU A 109 -5.07 -10.37 -10.47
C LEU A 109 -4.03 -11.31 -11.10
N GLY A 110 -3.63 -10.99 -12.32
CA GLY A 110 -2.61 -11.76 -13.04
C GLY A 110 -3.09 -13.12 -13.55
N VAL A 111 -4.40 -13.32 -13.71
CA VAL A 111 -4.97 -14.61 -14.13
C VAL A 111 -4.83 -14.79 -15.64
N SER A 112 -4.29 -15.93 -16.08
CA SER A 112 -4.22 -16.29 -17.50
C SER A 112 -5.61 -16.68 -18.04
N ASN A 113 -5.81 -16.56 -19.37
CA ASN A 113 -7.06 -17.00 -19.99
C ASN A 113 -7.36 -18.48 -19.69
N TYR A 114 -6.35 -19.34 -19.74
CA TYR A 114 -6.48 -20.76 -19.39
C TYR A 114 -7.04 -20.95 -17.96
N MET A 115 -6.49 -20.23 -16.99
CA MET A 115 -6.98 -20.32 -15.60
C MET A 115 -8.36 -19.69 -15.42
N CYS A 116 -8.72 -18.69 -16.21
CA CYS A 116 -10.10 -18.17 -16.22
C CYS A 116 -11.09 -19.28 -16.62
N ASP A 117 -10.77 -20.05 -17.66
CA ASP A 117 -11.63 -21.15 -18.14
C ASP A 117 -11.73 -22.28 -17.08
N ILE A 118 -10.62 -22.65 -16.44
CA ILE A 118 -10.61 -23.64 -15.34
C ILE A 118 -11.46 -23.17 -14.16
N ILE A 119 -11.28 -21.93 -13.73
CA ILE A 119 -12.02 -21.38 -12.60
C ILE A 119 -13.52 -21.33 -12.92
N ASP A 120 -13.90 -20.87 -14.11
CA ASP A 120 -15.32 -20.81 -14.52
C ASP A 120 -15.96 -22.20 -14.61
N SER A 121 -15.20 -23.22 -15.05
CA SER A 121 -15.69 -24.61 -15.11
C SER A 121 -15.99 -25.23 -13.75
N HIS A 122 -15.22 -24.88 -12.71
CA HIS A 122 -15.36 -25.40 -11.35
C HIS A 122 -16.21 -24.52 -10.43
N MET A 123 -16.29 -23.24 -10.75
CA MET A 123 -17.01 -22.21 -10.00
C MET A 123 -17.87 -21.37 -10.97
N PRO A 124 -18.83 -22.00 -11.64
CA PRO A 124 -19.55 -21.37 -12.74
C PRO A 124 -20.31 -20.12 -12.27
N ASP A 125 -20.24 -19.09 -13.13
CA ASP A 125 -20.93 -17.81 -12.93
C ASP A 125 -20.56 -17.02 -11.68
N MET A 126 -19.45 -17.41 -11.01
CA MET A 126 -19.01 -16.78 -9.76
C MET A 126 -18.20 -15.50 -10.00
N PHE A 127 -17.48 -15.37 -11.10
CA PHE A 127 -16.58 -14.26 -11.35
C PHE A 127 -16.91 -13.46 -12.61
N ASN A 128 -16.58 -12.17 -12.58
CA ASN A 128 -16.42 -11.35 -13.78
C ASN A 128 -14.94 -11.38 -14.15
N ALA A 129 -14.62 -11.95 -15.32
CA ALA A 129 -13.28 -11.89 -15.88
C ALA A 129 -13.15 -10.67 -16.79
N LYS A 130 -12.11 -9.85 -16.57
CA LYS A 130 -11.81 -8.67 -17.37
C LYS A 130 -10.35 -8.69 -17.81
N PRO A 131 -10.04 -8.69 -19.12
CA PRO A 131 -8.66 -8.54 -19.57
C PRO A 131 -8.16 -7.12 -19.30
N GLU A 132 -7.06 -7.01 -18.59
CA GLU A 132 -6.43 -5.74 -18.23
C GLU A 132 -5.36 -5.38 -19.26
N ARG A 133 -5.79 -4.72 -20.35
CA ARG A 133 -4.90 -4.41 -21.48
C ARG A 133 -3.74 -3.48 -21.10
N ASP A 134 -3.97 -2.55 -20.22
CA ASP A 134 -2.99 -1.54 -19.79
C ASP A 134 -1.89 -2.16 -18.92
N TYR A 135 -2.18 -3.30 -18.31
CA TYR A 135 -1.28 -4.12 -17.49
C TYR A 135 -0.76 -5.37 -18.20
N ALA A 136 -0.83 -5.43 -19.52
CA ALA A 136 -0.27 -6.54 -20.29
C ALA A 136 1.25 -6.38 -20.47
N ASP A 137 2.01 -7.44 -20.16
CA ASP A 137 3.47 -7.42 -20.30
C ASP A 137 3.92 -7.62 -21.73
N TYR A 138 4.99 -6.91 -22.08
CA TYR A 138 5.64 -6.99 -23.39
C TYR A 138 6.88 -7.87 -23.31
N ILE A 139 6.78 -9.10 -23.83
CA ILE A 139 7.84 -10.09 -23.76
C ILE A 139 8.46 -10.30 -25.14
N TYR A 140 9.78 -10.29 -25.19
CA TYR A 140 10.57 -10.45 -26.39
C TYR A 140 11.55 -11.60 -26.20
N THR A 141 11.90 -12.31 -27.29
CA THR A 141 13.07 -13.15 -27.23
C THR A 141 14.33 -12.29 -27.17
N ARG A 142 15.31 -12.67 -26.31
CA ARG A 142 16.59 -11.97 -26.19
C ARG A 142 17.26 -11.81 -27.55
N GLU A 143 17.26 -12.88 -28.39
CA GLU A 143 17.82 -12.86 -29.74
C GLU A 143 17.21 -11.75 -30.62
N LYS A 144 15.90 -11.54 -30.55
CA LYS A 144 15.22 -10.47 -31.29
C LYS A 144 15.75 -9.09 -30.92
N LEU A 145 15.89 -8.79 -29.61
CA LEU A 145 16.38 -7.51 -29.14
C LEU A 145 17.86 -7.28 -29.47
N VAL A 146 18.66 -8.35 -29.44
CA VAL A 146 20.08 -8.31 -29.84
C VAL A 146 20.24 -8.06 -31.33
N ARG A 147 19.57 -8.87 -32.19
CA ARG A 147 19.78 -8.83 -33.64
C ARG A 147 18.91 -7.81 -34.36
N LEU A 148 17.74 -7.51 -33.85
CA LEU A 148 16.73 -6.62 -34.47
C LEU A 148 16.50 -6.95 -35.95
N SER A 149 16.45 -8.24 -36.31
CA SER A 149 16.42 -8.73 -37.69
C SER A 149 15.08 -8.41 -38.37
N GLY A 150 15.13 -8.34 -39.72
CA GLY A 150 13.95 -8.21 -40.56
C GLY A 150 13.53 -6.77 -40.86
N LYS A 151 12.65 -6.62 -41.87
CA LYS A 151 12.18 -5.29 -42.33
C LYS A 151 11.39 -4.50 -41.29
N LYS A 152 10.61 -5.22 -40.44
CA LYS A 152 9.76 -4.58 -39.42
C LYS A 152 10.56 -3.85 -38.31
N LEU A 153 11.83 -4.24 -38.09
CA LEU A 153 12.73 -3.67 -37.10
C LEU A 153 13.79 -2.73 -37.70
N GLN A 154 13.69 -2.42 -39.02
CA GLN A 154 14.62 -1.55 -39.71
C GLN A 154 14.74 -0.17 -39.05
N GLY A 155 13.62 0.38 -38.56
CA GLY A 155 13.62 1.68 -37.86
C GLY A 155 14.50 1.65 -36.60
N LYS A 156 14.45 0.56 -35.82
CA LYS A 156 15.29 0.42 -34.61
C LYS A 156 16.78 0.33 -34.97
N ARG A 157 17.12 -0.45 -35.99
CA ARG A 157 18.51 -0.49 -36.48
C ARG A 157 18.99 0.87 -36.98
N ASN A 158 18.12 1.64 -37.65
CA ASN A 158 18.47 2.99 -38.10
C ASN A 158 18.79 3.92 -36.92
N HIS A 159 18.00 3.90 -35.83
CA HIS A 159 18.29 4.68 -34.62
C HIS A 159 19.62 4.28 -33.99
N ILE A 160 19.90 2.98 -33.88
CA ILE A 160 21.17 2.48 -33.34
C ILE A 160 22.35 2.87 -34.24
N ASN A 161 22.22 2.69 -35.55
CA ASN A 161 23.29 3.08 -36.49
C ASN A 161 23.56 4.58 -36.47
N LYS A 162 22.50 5.38 -36.31
CA LYS A 162 22.63 6.82 -36.18
C LYS A 162 23.35 7.18 -34.88
N PHE A 163 22.97 6.58 -33.74
CA PHE A 163 23.67 6.76 -32.48
C PHE A 163 25.15 6.43 -32.61
N LYS A 164 25.48 5.25 -33.16
CA LYS A 164 26.88 4.81 -33.37
C LYS A 164 27.66 5.72 -34.32
N SER A 165 26.99 6.32 -35.27
CA SER A 165 27.61 7.31 -36.19
C SER A 165 27.86 8.66 -35.53
N LEU A 166 26.95 9.13 -34.68
CA LEU A 166 27.07 10.40 -33.96
C LEU A 166 28.05 10.31 -32.78
N TYR A 167 28.09 9.15 -32.13
CA TYR A 167 28.89 8.93 -30.91
C TYR A 167 29.75 7.67 -31.05
N PRO A 168 30.73 7.63 -31.98
CA PRO A 168 31.52 6.44 -32.27
C PRO A 168 32.39 5.98 -31.10
N GLN A 169 32.63 6.84 -30.12
CA GLN A 169 33.39 6.58 -28.90
C GLN A 169 32.54 6.13 -27.71
N TYR A 170 31.22 5.90 -27.90
CA TYR A 170 30.38 5.43 -26.81
C TYR A 170 30.90 4.13 -26.19
N VAL A 171 30.66 3.97 -24.89
CA VAL A 171 31.08 2.78 -24.15
C VAL A 171 29.88 2.22 -23.39
N TYR A 172 29.65 0.91 -23.51
CA TYR A 172 28.79 0.18 -22.60
C TYR A 172 29.60 -0.25 -21.38
N ARG A 173 29.00 -0.06 -20.19
CA ARG A 173 29.55 -0.58 -18.92
C ARG A 173 28.44 -1.30 -18.16
N PRO A 174 28.72 -2.44 -17.50
CA PRO A 174 27.81 -3.00 -16.51
C PRO A 174 27.49 -1.94 -15.44
N LEU A 175 26.24 -1.88 -15.00
CA LEU A 175 25.85 -1.01 -13.90
C LEU A 175 26.28 -1.65 -12.57
N THR A 176 27.12 -0.93 -11.84
CA THR A 176 27.65 -1.31 -10.53
C THR A 176 27.25 -0.25 -9.49
N PRO A 177 27.24 -0.57 -8.18
CA PRO A 177 26.81 0.38 -7.15
C PRO A 177 27.51 1.74 -7.15
N ASP A 178 28.78 1.79 -7.56
CA ASP A 178 29.54 3.05 -7.69
C ASP A 178 29.02 3.98 -8.80
N LEU A 179 28.27 3.45 -9.78
CA LEU A 179 27.66 4.21 -10.86
C LEU A 179 26.25 4.73 -10.53
N ILE A 180 25.64 4.26 -9.44
CA ILE A 180 24.28 4.66 -9.02
C ILE A 180 24.10 6.18 -8.93
N PRO A 181 25.04 6.98 -8.37
CA PRO A 181 24.88 8.42 -8.33
C PRO A 181 24.70 9.08 -9.71
N HIS A 182 25.33 8.53 -10.75
CA HIS A 182 25.16 9.01 -12.12
C HIS A 182 23.76 8.65 -12.68
N CYS A 183 23.24 7.47 -12.32
CA CYS A 183 21.87 7.06 -12.71
C CYS A 183 20.82 7.98 -12.07
N VAL A 184 20.97 8.32 -10.80
CA VAL A 184 20.08 9.25 -10.08
C VAL A 184 20.11 10.64 -10.73
N GLU A 185 21.30 11.12 -11.12
CA GLU A 185 21.41 12.42 -11.80
C GLU A 185 20.77 12.40 -13.21
N LEU A 186 20.92 11.30 -13.96
CA LEU A 186 20.28 11.17 -15.27
C LEU A 186 18.74 11.11 -15.12
N GLU A 187 18.25 10.39 -14.13
CA GLU A 187 16.81 10.32 -13.82
C GLU A 187 16.26 11.71 -13.44
N ARG A 188 16.98 12.46 -12.62
CA ARG A 188 16.62 13.84 -12.26
C ARG A 188 16.51 14.74 -13.51
N LYS A 189 17.48 14.68 -14.42
CA LYS A 189 17.44 15.41 -15.69
C LYS A 189 16.26 14.98 -16.55
N TRP A 190 15.97 13.70 -16.62
CA TRP A 190 14.85 13.16 -17.37
C TRP A 190 13.52 13.70 -16.84
N ARG A 191 13.27 13.70 -15.52
CA ARG A 191 12.07 14.28 -14.90
C ARG A 191 11.92 15.77 -15.19
N MET A 192 13.00 16.52 -15.09
CA MET A 192 12.97 17.95 -15.43
C MET A 192 12.55 18.19 -16.88
N ALA A 193 13.04 17.39 -17.81
CA ALA A 193 12.68 17.46 -19.22
C ALA A 193 11.19 17.10 -19.47
N GLN A 194 10.58 16.26 -18.62
CA GLN A 194 9.15 15.91 -18.68
C GLN A 194 8.23 16.95 -18.01
N GLY A 195 8.76 18.03 -17.45
CA GLY A 195 7.96 19.07 -16.80
C GLY A 195 7.47 18.74 -15.40
N SER A 196 8.07 17.76 -14.74
CA SER A 196 7.76 17.34 -13.36
C SER A 196 9.00 17.50 -12.44
N PRO A 197 9.51 18.72 -12.25
CA PRO A 197 10.78 18.92 -11.52
C PRO A 197 10.70 18.57 -10.04
N ASP A 198 9.53 18.74 -9.41
CA ASP A 198 9.34 18.62 -7.96
C ASP A 198 8.58 17.33 -7.54
N GLY A 199 8.23 16.47 -8.52
CA GLY A 199 7.45 15.25 -8.26
C GLY A 199 8.33 14.10 -7.82
N ALA A 200 8.35 13.78 -6.53
CA ALA A 200 8.69 12.44 -6.09
C ALA A 200 7.65 11.48 -6.70
N THR A 201 8.01 10.83 -7.77
CA THR A 201 7.16 9.82 -8.39
C THR A 201 7.29 8.50 -7.63
N GLU A 202 6.26 7.67 -7.69
CA GLU A 202 6.32 6.30 -7.15
C GLU A 202 7.47 5.52 -7.79
N GLU A 203 7.73 5.73 -9.09
CA GLU A 203 8.84 5.14 -9.83
C GLU A 203 10.20 5.52 -9.23
N LEU A 204 10.41 6.78 -8.88
CA LEU A 204 11.67 7.20 -8.23
C LEU A 204 11.86 6.52 -6.88
N ARG A 205 10.79 6.37 -6.11
CA ARG A 205 10.83 5.64 -4.83
C ARG A 205 11.17 4.17 -5.02
N ALA A 206 10.55 3.51 -6.01
CA ALA A 206 10.85 2.14 -6.38
C ALA A 206 12.32 2.00 -6.81
N MET A 207 12.79 2.90 -7.66
CA MET A 207 14.18 2.94 -8.13
C MET A 207 15.17 3.17 -6.97
N THR A 208 14.88 4.07 -6.03
CA THR A 208 15.70 4.29 -4.84
C THR A 208 15.76 3.03 -3.98
N CYS A 209 14.62 2.37 -3.75
CA CYS A 209 14.57 1.09 -3.04
C CYS A 209 15.40 0.01 -3.73
N ALA A 210 15.39 -0.04 -5.07
CA ALA A 210 16.21 -0.95 -5.86
C ALA A 210 17.71 -0.68 -5.63
N PHE A 211 18.13 0.58 -5.71
CA PHE A 211 19.52 0.99 -5.52
C PHE A 211 20.03 0.72 -4.11
N ASP A 212 19.23 0.98 -3.08
CA ASP A 212 19.57 0.70 -1.68
C ASP A 212 19.71 -0.81 -1.39
N ASN A 213 19.12 -1.66 -2.23
CA ASN A 213 19.12 -3.11 -2.07
C ASN A 213 19.75 -3.85 -3.25
N TRP A 214 20.63 -3.20 -4.02
CA TRP A 214 21.19 -3.70 -5.27
C TRP A 214 21.71 -5.14 -5.17
N ASP A 215 22.60 -5.39 -4.22
CA ASP A 215 23.23 -6.70 -4.02
C ASP A 215 22.24 -7.74 -3.47
N ASN A 216 21.37 -7.33 -2.54
CA ASN A 216 20.37 -8.21 -1.93
C ASN A 216 19.34 -8.69 -2.96
N LEU A 217 18.94 -7.82 -3.89
CA LEU A 217 18.01 -8.13 -4.97
C LEU A 217 18.71 -8.83 -6.14
N GLN A 218 20.05 -8.87 -6.15
CA GLN A 218 20.86 -9.41 -7.24
C GLN A 218 20.52 -8.76 -8.58
N LEU A 219 20.37 -7.44 -8.58
CA LEU A 219 20.05 -6.67 -9.77
C LEU A 219 21.18 -6.75 -10.79
N MET A 220 20.83 -6.81 -12.05
CA MET A 220 21.75 -6.68 -13.18
C MET A 220 21.36 -5.45 -13.98
N GLY A 221 22.34 -4.68 -14.42
CA GLY A 221 22.08 -3.47 -15.20
C GLY A 221 23.21 -3.14 -16.15
N GLY A 222 22.94 -2.15 -17.01
CA GLY A 222 23.90 -1.63 -17.97
C GLY A 222 23.77 -0.13 -18.14
N THR A 223 24.86 0.49 -18.58
CA THR A 223 24.98 1.93 -18.78
C THR A 223 25.63 2.23 -20.12
N ILE A 224 25.19 3.32 -20.76
CA ILE A 224 25.85 3.88 -21.97
C ILE A 224 26.47 5.22 -21.62
N TRP A 225 27.73 5.34 -21.98
CA TRP A 225 28.54 6.54 -21.77
C TRP A 225 28.96 7.12 -23.13
N VAL A 226 28.86 8.45 -23.25
CA VAL A 226 29.44 9.22 -24.33
C VAL A 226 30.44 10.19 -23.70
N ASP A 227 31.71 10.00 -23.99
CA ASP A 227 32.81 10.62 -23.27
C ASP A 227 32.70 10.31 -21.75
N GLU A 228 32.65 11.30 -20.87
CA GLU A 228 32.50 11.12 -19.42
C GLU A 228 31.03 11.28 -18.97
N THR A 229 30.06 11.32 -19.91
CA THR A 229 28.65 11.55 -19.59
C THR A 229 27.86 10.26 -19.68
N LEU A 230 27.13 9.92 -18.62
CA LEU A 230 26.14 8.85 -18.65
C LEU A 230 24.92 9.32 -19.44
N VAL A 231 24.59 8.63 -20.53
CA VAL A 231 23.49 9.02 -21.44
C VAL A 231 22.29 8.05 -21.40
N ALA A 232 22.50 6.83 -20.92
CA ALA A 232 21.39 5.88 -20.69
C ALA A 232 21.80 4.83 -19.67
N PHE A 233 20.79 4.34 -18.93
CA PHE A 233 20.95 3.15 -18.07
C PHE A 233 19.68 2.31 -18.06
N THR A 234 19.85 1.07 -17.68
CA THR A 234 18.77 0.10 -17.47
C THR A 234 19.16 -0.88 -16.38
N PHE A 235 18.18 -1.41 -15.66
CA PHE A 235 18.40 -2.53 -14.75
C PHE A 235 17.14 -3.35 -14.54
N GLY A 236 17.33 -4.54 -13.99
CA GLY A 236 16.25 -5.44 -13.67
C GLY A 236 16.72 -6.67 -12.92
N ALA A 237 15.87 -7.68 -12.85
CA ALA A 237 16.08 -8.93 -12.14
C ALA A 237 15.41 -10.12 -12.84
N PRO A 238 15.76 -11.38 -12.49
CA PRO A 238 15.03 -12.54 -13.00
C PRO A 238 13.57 -12.57 -12.52
N ILE A 239 12.67 -12.99 -13.42
CA ILE A 239 11.34 -13.48 -13.06
C ILE A 239 11.43 -14.97 -12.75
N ASN A 240 12.08 -15.71 -13.67
CA ASN A 240 12.34 -17.13 -13.56
C ASN A 240 13.66 -17.50 -14.27
N HIS A 241 13.99 -18.78 -14.28
CA HIS A 241 15.25 -19.29 -14.83
C HIS A 241 15.52 -18.94 -16.30
N CYS A 242 14.52 -18.56 -17.08
CA CYS A 242 14.66 -18.24 -18.51
C CYS A 242 14.08 -16.88 -18.92
N THR A 243 13.49 -16.13 -18.00
CA THR A 243 12.89 -14.82 -18.27
C THR A 243 13.50 -13.77 -17.36
N PHE A 244 14.03 -12.72 -17.94
CA PHE A 244 14.57 -11.55 -17.25
C PHE A 244 13.60 -10.38 -17.35
N ASP A 245 13.39 -9.68 -16.26
CA ASP A 245 12.57 -8.48 -16.17
C ASP A 245 13.41 -7.21 -16.25
N VAL A 246 13.03 -6.29 -17.12
CA VAL A 246 13.63 -4.95 -17.20
C VAL A 246 12.75 -3.97 -16.44
N CYS A 247 13.08 -3.75 -15.17
CA CYS A 247 12.30 -2.91 -14.26
C CYS A 247 12.40 -1.42 -14.60
N VAL A 248 13.59 -0.95 -15.04
CA VAL A 248 13.84 0.46 -15.35
C VAL A 248 14.69 0.59 -16.59
N GLU A 249 14.32 1.50 -17.49
CA GLU A 249 15.11 1.93 -18.64
C GLU A 249 14.97 3.44 -18.80
N LYS A 250 16.07 4.20 -18.68
CA LYS A 250 16.10 5.66 -18.80
C LYS A 250 17.21 6.10 -19.76
N ALA A 251 16.92 7.14 -20.55
CA ALA A 251 17.90 7.71 -21.44
C ALA A 251 17.69 9.24 -21.60
N ASP A 252 18.77 9.96 -21.80
CA ASP A 252 18.76 11.35 -22.19
C ASP A 252 18.32 11.47 -23.66
N THR A 253 17.15 12.05 -23.89
CA THR A 253 16.54 12.18 -25.21
C THR A 253 17.28 13.15 -26.15
N SER A 254 18.19 13.96 -25.61
CA SER A 254 19.07 14.82 -26.42
C SER A 254 20.10 14.01 -27.23
N TYR A 255 20.36 12.76 -26.81
CA TYR A 255 21.20 11.80 -27.53
C TYR A 255 20.31 10.89 -28.39
N GLU A 256 20.19 11.25 -29.67
CA GLU A 256 19.30 10.52 -30.59
C GLU A 256 19.68 9.03 -30.70
N GLY A 257 18.74 8.15 -30.35
CA GLY A 257 18.93 6.69 -30.37
C GLY A 257 19.39 6.09 -29.06
N ALA A 258 19.55 6.89 -27.98
CA ALA A 258 20.02 6.40 -26.68
C ALA A 258 19.17 5.26 -26.10
N TYR A 259 17.83 5.33 -26.16
CA TYR A 259 16.96 4.23 -25.77
C TYR A 259 17.16 2.95 -26.60
N ALA A 260 17.42 3.09 -27.90
CA ALA A 260 17.58 1.93 -28.78
C ALA A 260 18.93 1.24 -28.53
N ILE A 261 19.99 1.99 -28.28
CA ILE A 261 21.31 1.42 -28.03
C ILE A 261 21.39 0.75 -26.66
N ILE A 262 20.85 1.36 -25.57
CA ILE A 262 20.87 0.73 -24.25
C ILE A 262 20.10 -0.58 -24.26
N ASN A 263 18.93 -0.62 -24.90
CA ASN A 263 18.13 -1.84 -25.02
C ASN A 263 18.89 -2.98 -25.73
N GLN A 264 19.55 -2.68 -26.87
CA GLN A 264 20.32 -3.68 -27.62
C GLN A 264 21.56 -4.14 -26.84
N GLU A 265 22.35 -3.22 -26.32
CA GLU A 265 23.58 -3.53 -25.60
C GLU A 265 23.28 -4.33 -24.33
N PHE A 266 22.29 -3.93 -23.55
CA PHE A 266 21.92 -4.67 -22.35
C PHE A 266 21.45 -6.08 -22.68
N ALA A 267 20.55 -6.25 -23.65
CA ALA A 267 20.11 -7.57 -24.09
C ALA A 267 21.26 -8.45 -24.56
N SER A 268 22.30 -7.88 -25.18
CA SER A 268 23.47 -8.62 -25.65
C SER A 268 24.41 -9.06 -24.51
N HIS A 269 24.41 -8.35 -23.39
CA HIS A 269 25.27 -8.62 -22.22
C HIS A 269 24.58 -9.43 -21.13
N LEU A 270 23.25 -9.66 -21.24
CA LEU A 270 22.57 -10.59 -20.34
C LEU A 270 23.05 -12.02 -20.54
N PRO A 271 23.09 -12.85 -19.47
CA PRO A 271 23.38 -14.29 -19.57
C PRO A 271 22.48 -14.98 -20.61
N GLU A 272 23.04 -15.96 -21.32
CA GLU A 272 22.34 -16.67 -22.39
C GLU A 272 21.17 -17.53 -21.91
N ASP A 273 21.17 -17.89 -20.64
CA ASP A 273 20.09 -18.63 -19.99
C ASP A 273 18.76 -17.86 -20.01
N TYR A 274 18.81 -16.54 -20.03
CA TYR A 274 17.60 -15.73 -20.21
C TYR A 274 17.19 -15.67 -21.67
N PHE A 275 16.32 -16.59 -22.04
CA PHE A 275 15.79 -16.66 -23.40
C PHE A 275 14.78 -15.56 -23.69
N TYR A 276 14.01 -15.13 -22.68
CA TYR A 276 13.02 -14.07 -22.76
C TYR A 276 13.43 -12.83 -21.96
N ILE A 277 13.04 -11.66 -22.44
CA ILE A 277 13.14 -10.37 -21.75
C ILE A 277 11.72 -9.80 -21.66
N ASN A 278 11.21 -9.67 -20.45
CA ASN A 278 10.01 -8.93 -20.16
C ASN A 278 10.38 -7.45 -19.98
N ARG A 279 9.64 -6.54 -20.59
CA ARG A 279 9.82 -5.09 -20.47
C ARG A 279 8.58 -4.45 -19.84
N GLU A 280 7.90 -5.19 -19.00
CA GLU A 280 6.74 -4.77 -18.23
C GLU A 280 5.59 -4.18 -19.07
N GLU A 281 4.69 -3.49 -18.43
CA GLU A 281 3.41 -2.98 -18.92
C GLU A 281 3.55 -1.57 -19.54
N ASP A 282 2.50 -1.10 -20.21
CA ASP A 282 2.41 0.28 -20.70
C ASP A 282 1.57 1.21 -19.80
N MET A 283 0.86 0.65 -18.81
CA MET A 283 0.02 1.36 -17.83
C MET A 283 -0.95 2.36 -18.46
N GLY A 284 -1.39 2.12 -19.71
CA GLY A 284 -2.28 3.00 -20.45
C GLY A 284 -1.62 4.22 -21.10
N ASP A 285 -0.29 4.37 -21.01
CA ASP A 285 0.45 5.43 -21.72
C ASP A 285 0.64 5.08 -23.21
N ASP A 286 0.05 5.88 -24.08
CA ASP A 286 0.08 5.63 -25.53
C ASP A 286 1.50 5.73 -26.12
N GLY A 287 2.35 6.60 -25.60
CA GLY A 287 3.73 6.76 -26.03
C GLY A 287 4.56 5.54 -25.68
N LEU A 288 4.44 5.07 -24.43
CA LEU A 288 5.11 3.87 -23.95
C LEU A 288 4.60 2.63 -24.69
N ARG A 289 3.28 2.53 -24.90
CA ARG A 289 2.63 1.47 -25.70
C ARG A 289 3.20 1.40 -27.11
N GLN A 290 3.27 2.52 -27.82
CA GLN A 290 3.84 2.59 -29.15
C GLN A 290 5.32 2.24 -29.15
N ALA A 291 6.08 2.70 -28.17
CA ALA A 291 7.50 2.40 -28.03
C ALA A 291 7.71 0.88 -27.88
N LYS A 292 6.98 0.22 -26.97
CA LYS A 292 7.06 -1.23 -26.74
C LYS A 292 6.57 -2.04 -27.97
N LEU A 293 5.42 -1.71 -28.54
CA LEU A 293 4.89 -2.36 -29.77
C LEU A 293 5.81 -2.21 -30.98
N SER A 294 6.61 -1.14 -31.06
CA SER A 294 7.53 -0.92 -32.16
C SER A 294 8.64 -1.97 -32.26
N TYR A 295 8.97 -2.65 -31.16
CA TYR A 295 9.89 -3.79 -31.10
C TYR A 295 9.24 -5.13 -31.49
N LYS A 296 7.92 -5.16 -31.74
CA LYS A 296 7.17 -6.35 -32.14
C LYS A 296 7.30 -7.49 -31.11
N PRO A 297 6.70 -7.38 -29.94
CA PRO A 297 6.80 -8.40 -28.90
C PRO A 297 6.46 -9.79 -29.45
N ASP A 298 7.14 -10.82 -28.95
CA ASP A 298 6.84 -12.20 -29.26
C ASP A 298 5.61 -12.67 -28.51
N ILE A 299 5.45 -12.16 -27.27
CA ILE A 299 4.29 -12.43 -26.42
C ILE A 299 3.78 -11.07 -25.89
N LEU A 300 2.50 -10.84 -26.05
CA LEU A 300 1.76 -9.85 -25.26
C LEU A 300 1.01 -10.65 -24.20
N LEU A 301 1.57 -10.67 -22.99
CA LEU A 301 1.02 -11.43 -21.87
C LEU A 301 -0.16 -10.67 -21.26
N VAL A 302 -1.36 -11.01 -21.72
CA VAL A 302 -2.59 -10.45 -21.18
C VAL A 302 -2.86 -11.06 -19.81
N LYS A 303 -3.08 -10.22 -18.82
CA LYS A 303 -3.46 -10.57 -17.46
C LYS A 303 -4.93 -10.22 -17.25
N ASN A 304 -5.72 -11.15 -16.69
CA ASN A 304 -7.10 -10.89 -16.36
C ASN A 304 -7.23 -10.57 -14.87
N SER A 305 -8.16 -9.68 -14.55
CA SER A 305 -8.72 -9.55 -13.21
C SER A 305 -9.98 -10.41 -13.11
N LEU A 306 -10.08 -11.22 -12.06
CA LEU A 306 -11.29 -11.95 -11.68
C LEU A 306 -11.89 -11.29 -10.46
N THR A 307 -13.03 -10.65 -10.62
CA THR A 307 -13.79 -10.04 -9.52
C THR A 307 -15.00 -10.90 -9.22
N GLU A 308 -15.17 -11.30 -7.96
CA GLU A 308 -16.31 -12.10 -7.53
C GLU A 308 -17.62 -11.34 -7.77
N LYS A 309 -18.53 -11.98 -8.50
CA LYS A 309 -19.91 -11.50 -8.72
C LYS A 309 -20.74 -11.74 -7.48
N ARG A 310 -20.53 -11.00 -6.43
CA ARG A 310 -21.49 -11.05 -5.34
C ARG A 310 -22.59 -10.04 -5.60
N PRO A 311 -23.86 -10.41 -5.37
CA PRO A 311 -24.87 -9.41 -5.10
C PRO A 311 -24.35 -8.57 -3.92
N LEU A 312 -24.31 -7.25 -4.06
CA LEU A 312 -24.02 -6.33 -2.95
C LEU A 312 -24.82 -6.71 -1.69
N ALA A 313 -26.02 -7.25 -1.86
CA ALA A 313 -26.90 -7.72 -0.80
C ALA A 313 -26.31 -8.86 0.06
N ASP A 314 -25.51 -9.77 -0.49
CA ASP A 314 -24.90 -10.87 0.31
C ASP A 314 -23.64 -10.44 1.07
N PHE A 315 -23.02 -9.33 0.66
CA PHE A 315 -21.94 -8.66 1.39
C PHE A 315 -22.45 -7.62 2.37
N GLU A 316 -23.56 -7.00 2.04
CA GLU A 316 -24.16 -5.86 2.70
C GLU A 316 -25.56 -6.20 3.20
N ASP A 317 -25.72 -7.35 3.82
CA ASP A 317 -26.81 -7.47 4.78
C ASP A 317 -26.41 -6.61 5.99
N THR A 318 -26.50 -5.28 5.77
CA THR A 318 -26.13 -4.27 6.76
C THR A 318 -26.93 -4.45 8.04
N THR A 319 -28.16 -4.97 7.94
CA THR A 319 -29.01 -5.31 9.08
C THR A 319 -28.37 -6.45 9.90
N ARG A 320 -28.00 -7.54 9.26
CA ARG A 320 -27.32 -8.67 9.91
C ARG A 320 -25.97 -8.25 10.48
N ILE A 321 -25.16 -7.53 9.72
CA ILE A 321 -23.84 -7.04 10.17
C ILE A 321 -24.02 -6.14 11.39
N LYS A 322 -24.99 -5.24 11.40
CA LYS A 322 -25.29 -4.38 12.54
C LYS A 322 -25.69 -5.20 13.77
N GLU A 323 -26.59 -6.18 13.60
CA GLU A 323 -27.04 -7.05 14.67
C GLU A 323 -25.89 -7.90 15.24
N GLU A 324 -25.07 -8.52 14.39
CA GLU A 324 -23.91 -9.30 14.79
C GLU A 324 -22.81 -8.43 15.42
N THR A 325 -22.57 -7.20 14.91
CA THR A 325 -21.67 -6.24 15.54
C THR A 325 -22.15 -5.86 16.94
N ARG A 326 -23.46 -5.63 17.11
CA ARG A 326 -24.06 -5.36 18.41
C ARG A 326 -23.92 -6.55 19.37
N GLN A 327 -24.20 -7.77 18.92
CA GLN A 327 -24.03 -8.98 19.73
C GLN A 327 -22.57 -9.19 20.15
N LEU A 328 -21.62 -8.90 19.24
CA LEU A 328 -20.20 -8.94 19.54
C LEU A 328 -19.82 -7.88 20.60
N TRP A 329 -20.34 -6.66 20.46
CA TRP A 329 -20.17 -5.59 21.47
C TRP A 329 -20.65 -6.04 22.84
N GLU A 330 -21.90 -6.47 22.95
CA GLU A 330 -22.51 -6.94 24.20
C GLU A 330 -21.74 -8.12 24.83
N THR A 331 -21.08 -8.95 23.99
CA THR A 331 -20.25 -10.08 24.45
C THR A 331 -18.90 -9.61 24.99
N VAL A 332 -18.28 -8.61 24.38
CA VAL A 332 -16.92 -8.15 24.72
C VAL A 332 -16.94 -7.06 25.79
N PHE A 333 -17.90 -6.15 25.70
CA PHE A 333 -18.11 -5.02 26.63
C PHE A 333 -19.33 -5.31 27.52
N CYS A 334 -19.27 -6.41 28.24
CA CYS A 334 -20.40 -6.92 29.03
C CYS A 334 -20.75 -6.04 30.26
N GLU A 335 -19.93 -5.02 30.56
CA GLU A 335 -20.18 -4.05 31.62
C GLU A 335 -21.02 -2.86 31.15
N ASP A 336 -21.14 -2.65 29.83
CA ASP A 336 -21.96 -1.59 29.26
C ASP A 336 -23.45 -1.83 29.56
N SER A 337 -24.15 -0.78 29.97
CA SER A 337 -25.60 -0.86 30.19
C SER A 337 -26.34 -1.07 28.88
N LYS A 338 -27.48 -1.74 28.96
CA LYS A 338 -28.33 -1.94 27.78
C LYS A 338 -28.76 -0.60 27.18
N GLU A 339 -29.06 0.37 28.01
CA GLU A 339 -29.48 1.72 27.63
C GLU A 339 -28.38 2.44 26.86
N PHE A 340 -27.12 2.31 27.27
CA PHE A 340 -25.96 2.83 26.55
C PHE A 340 -25.80 2.14 25.19
N VAL A 341 -25.86 0.82 25.13
CA VAL A 341 -25.78 0.06 23.88
C VAL A 341 -26.90 0.45 22.92
N ASP A 342 -28.15 0.61 23.43
CA ASP A 342 -29.29 1.07 22.64
C ASP A 342 -29.06 2.50 22.08
N LEU A 343 -28.52 3.40 22.89
CA LEU A 343 -28.16 4.76 22.46
C LEU A 343 -27.08 4.71 21.37
N TYR A 344 -26.01 3.95 21.60
CA TYR A 344 -24.89 3.84 20.67
C TYR A 344 -25.33 3.30 19.32
N PHE A 345 -26.01 2.15 19.28
CA PHE A 345 -26.44 1.50 18.04
C PHE A 345 -27.62 2.19 17.33
N SER A 346 -28.31 3.09 18.00
CA SER A 346 -29.36 3.89 17.37
C SER A 346 -28.89 5.27 16.87
N ARG A 347 -27.82 5.85 17.46
CA ARG A 347 -27.42 7.22 17.18
C ARG A 347 -25.98 7.36 16.65
N VAL A 348 -25.06 6.52 17.10
CA VAL A 348 -23.63 6.59 16.72
C VAL A 348 -23.32 5.64 15.57
N TYR A 349 -23.82 4.41 15.68
CA TYR A 349 -23.55 3.40 14.66
C TYR A 349 -24.17 3.77 13.31
N HIS A 350 -23.33 3.77 12.29
CA HIS A 350 -23.72 3.82 10.87
C HIS A 350 -22.91 2.80 10.09
N ASP A 351 -23.49 2.21 9.04
CA ASP A 351 -22.84 1.16 8.26
C ASP A 351 -21.50 1.62 7.63
N ASN A 352 -21.41 2.89 7.24
CA ASN A 352 -20.23 3.47 6.60
C ASN A 352 -19.05 3.76 7.55
N ILE A 353 -19.26 3.69 8.87
CA ILE A 353 -18.18 3.83 9.87
C ILE A 353 -17.79 2.49 10.50
N ASN A 354 -18.59 1.45 10.27
CA ASN A 354 -18.39 0.13 10.84
C ASN A 354 -17.44 -0.69 9.97
N ILE A 355 -16.27 -1.02 10.50
CA ILE A 355 -15.27 -1.84 9.82
C ILE A 355 -15.24 -3.19 10.50
N THR A 356 -15.49 -4.26 9.73
CA THR A 356 -15.63 -5.62 10.25
C THR A 356 -14.65 -6.59 9.60
N CYS A 357 -14.27 -7.59 10.37
CA CYS A 357 -13.67 -8.82 9.87
C CYS A 357 -14.70 -9.95 10.01
N GLN A 358 -15.09 -10.54 8.88
CA GLN A 358 -16.05 -11.64 8.85
C GLN A 358 -15.32 -12.97 8.63
N LEU A 359 -15.72 -13.99 9.42
CA LEU A 359 -15.27 -15.38 9.26
C LEU A 359 -16.49 -16.25 8.94
N SER A 360 -16.40 -17.01 7.86
CA SER A 360 -17.52 -17.86 7.40
C SER A 360 -18.86 -17.10 7.28
N GLY A 361 -18.78 -15.81 6.91
CA GLY A 361 -19.94 -14.95 6.75
C GLY A 361 -20.47 -14.29 8.03
N HIS A 362 -19.84 -14.50 9.19
CA HIS A 362 -20.23 -13.92 10.48
C HIS A 362 -19.18 -12.93 11.00
N VAL A 363 -19.63 -11.89 11.70
CA VAL A 363 -18.75 -10.86 12.27
C VAL A 363 -17.91 -11.45 13.41
N ALA A 364 -16.61 -11.60 13.14
CA ALA A 364 -15.63 -12.09 14.13
C ALA A 364 -14.90 -10.96 14.86
N ALA A 365 -14.79 -9.79 14.24
CA ALA A 365 -14.22 -8.58 14.84
C ALA A 365 -14.85 -7.34 14.21
N ALA A 366 -14.93 -6.25 14.97
CA ALA A 366 -15.47 -4.98 14.51
C ALA A 366 -14.80 -3.81 15.21
N LEU A 367 -14.87 -2.65 14.59
CA LEU A 367 -14.61 -1.33 15.17
C LEU A 367 -15.44 -0.28 14.45
N GLN A 368 -15.64 0.87 15.07
CA GLN A 368 -16.27 2.03 14.44
C GLN A 368 -15.26 3.18 14.36
N ALA A 369 -15.12 3.73 13.14
CA ALA A 369 -14.25 4.87 12.85
C ALA A 369 -15.12 6.13 12.74
N ILE A 370 -15.43 6.74 13.89
CA ILE A 370 -16.38 7.86 14.01
C ILE A 370 -15.72 9.14 13.46
N PRO A 371 -16.31 9.79 12.43
CA PRO A 371 -15.74 11.03 11.88
C PRO A 371 -15.77 12.16 12.89
N HIS A 372 -14.66 12.88 12.99
CA HIS A 372 -14.48 14.10 13.76
C HIS A 372 -13.65 15.11 12.96
N SER A 373 -13.57 16.33 13.45
CA SER A 373 -12.54 17.29 13.09
C SER A 373 -11.60 17.52 14.27
N ILE A 374 -10.34 17.84 13.99
CA ILE A 374 -9.40 18.31 15.01
C ILE A 374 -9.01 19.74 14.69
N LEU A 375 -9.11 20.61 15.70
CA LEU A 375 -8.57 21.96 15.64
C LEU A 375 -7.08 21.91 16.02
N LEU A 376 -6.23 22.50 15.19
CA LEU A 376 -4.79 22.63 15.44
C LEU A 376 -4.35 24.04 15.07
N LYS A 377 -4.03 24.85 16.08
CA LYS A 377 -3.61 26.26 15.91
C LYS A 377 -4.54 27.07 15.00
N GLY A 378 -5.84 26.95 15.19
CA GLY A 378 -6.87 27.68 14.43
C GLY A 378 -7.22 27.09 13.06
N GLN A 379 -6.63 25.96 12.68
CA GLN A 379 -6.96 25.23 11.45
C GLN A 379 -7.67 23.93 11.79
N GLU A 380 -8.68 23.58 10.99
CA GLU A 380 -9.40 22.33 11.14
C GLU A 380 -8.91 21.27 10.13
N ALA A 381 -8.76 20.05 10.61
CA ALA A 381 -8.43 18.89 9.79
C ALA A 381 -9.37 17.73 10.10
N LYS A 382 -9.57 16.84 9.10
CA LYS A 382 -10.33 15.60 9.30
C LYS A 382 -9.62 14.69 10.29
N ALA A 383 -10.36 14.23 11.28
CA ALA A 383 -9.94 13.21 12.23
C ALA A 383 -10.98 12.11 12.35
N ALA A 384 -10.63 11.02 13.00
CA ALA A 384 -11.58 9.97 13.38
C ALA A 384 -11.31 9.54 14.83
N TYR A 385 -12.38 9.23 15.56
CA TYR A 385 -12.30 8.53 16.84
C TYR A 385 -12.58 7.04 16.60
N ILE A 386 -11.63 6.18 16.99
CA ILE A 386 -11.77 4.72 16.89
C ILE A 386 -12.41 4.20 18.15
N SER A 387 -13.60 3.65 18.03
CA SER A 387 -14.43 3.14 19.12
C SER A 387 -14.74 1.66 18.90
N GLY A 388 -15.08 0.95 19.97
CA GLY A 388 -15.66 -0.38 19.94
C GLY A 388 -14.75 -1.46 19.32
N VAL A 389 -13.43 -1.33 19.46
CA VAL A 389 -12.47 -2.31 18.90
C VAL A 389 -12.62 -3.64 19.65
N CYS A 390 -13.25 -4.59 19.01
CA CYS A 390 -13.54 -5.88 19.63
C CYS A 390 -13.27 -7.05 18.69
N THR A 391 -12.90 -8.21 19.28
CA THR A 391 -12.73 -9.48 18.59
C THR A 391 -13.41 -10.57 19.42
N SER A 392 -14.21 -11.41 18.76
CA SER A 392 -14.87 -12.55 19.41
C SER A 392 -13.85 -13.38 20.21
N PRO A 393 -14.18 -13.79 21.45
CA PRO A 393 -13.30 -14.59 22.29
C PRO A 393 -12.75 -15.85 21.58
N GLU A 394 -13.55 -16.48 20.74
CA GLU A 394 -13.17 -17.69 19.99
C GLU A 394 -12.10 -17.43 18.91
N HIS A 395 -12.00 -16.18 18.44
CA HIS A 395 -11.11 -15.80 17.35
C HIS A 395 -9.93 -14.93 17.81
N ARG A 396 -9.73 -14.77 19.12
CA ARG A 396 -8.58 -14.04 19.68
C ARG A 396 -7.26 -14.75 19.39
N ARG A 397 -6.15 -14.01 19.40
CA ARG A 397 -4.77 -14.48 19.14
C ARG A 397 -4.53 -14.99 17.71
N GLN A 398 -5.41 -14.69 16.77
CA GLN A 398 -5.28 -15.00 15.34
C GLN A 398 -4.86 -13.79 14.49
N ASN A 399 -4.35 -12.74 15.11
CA ASN A 399 -3.92 -11.47 14.49
C ASN A 399 -5.05 -10.64 13.84
N ILE A 400 -6.31 -11.00 14.05
CA ILE A 400 -7.49 -10.34 13.44
C ILE A 400 -7.55 -8.85 13.84
N GLY A 401 -7.32 -8.52 15.10
CA GLY A 401 -7.33 -7.13 15.57
C GLY A 401 -6.32 -6.25 14.86
N ASN A 402 -5.10 -6.75 14.59
CA ASN A 402 -4.10 -6.00 13.82
C ASN A 402 -4.53 -5.80 12.35
N SER A 403 -5.10 -6.81 11.74
CA SER A 403 -5.63 -6.73 10.37
C SER A 403 -6.79 -5.73 10.29
N LEU A 404 -7.70 -5.75 11.26
CA LEU A 404 -8.82 -4.81 11.37
C LEU A 404 -8.33 -3.36 11.51
N MET A 405 -7.35 -3.12 12.39
CA MET A 405 -6.74 -1.79 12.55
C MET A 405 -6.02 -1.32 11.29
N ALA A 406 -5.30 -2.21 10.59
CA ALA A 406 -4.65 -1.86 9.33
C ALA A 406 -5.68 -1.48 8.25
N GLN A 407 -6.76 -2.23 8.14
CA GLN A 407 -7.87 -1.93 7.24
C GLN A 407 -8.51 -0.57 7.57
N ALA A 408 -8.77 -0.31 8.85
CA ALA A 408 -9.34 0.97 9.30
C ALA A 408 -8.42 2.15 8.96
N HIS A 409 -7.13 2.05 9.24
CA HIS A 409 -6.17 3.11 8.93
C HIS A 409 -6.07 3.38 7.43
N PHE A 410 -6.03 2.33 6.62
CA PHE A 410 -5.99 2.48 5.17
C PHE A 410 -7.28 3.11 4.65
N HIS A 411 -8.45 2.67 5.13
CA HIS A 411 -9.74 3.26 4.79
C HIS A 411 -9.78 4.75 5.14
N LEU A 412 -9.36 5.13 6.35
CA LEU A 412 -9.29 6.53 6.77
C LEU A 412 -8.34 7.36 5.90
N TYR A 413 -7.18 6.77 5.51
CA TYR A 413 -6.23 7.43 4.60
C TYR A 413 -6.90 7.76 3.26
N THR A 414 -7.67 6.83 2.70
CA THR A 414 -8.36 7.03 1.42
C THR A 414 -9.47 8.09 1.48
N LEU A 415 -10.13 8.23 2.66
CA LEU A 415 -11.08 9.31 2.92
C LEU A 415 -10.39 10.67 3.16
N GLY A 416 -9.07 10.69 3.15
CA GLY A 416 -8.27 11.88 3.36
C GLY A 416 -8.29 12.37 4.81
N THR A 417 -8.53 11.48 5.77
CA THR A 417 -8.41 11.74 7.21
C THR A 417 -6.95 11.99 7.56
N THR A 418 -6.70 12.94 8.46
CA THR A 418 -5.34 13.33 8.86
C THR A 418 -4.89 12.61 10.12
N PHE A 419 -5.79 12.45 11.09
CA PHE A 419 -5.49 11.85 12.40
C PHE A 419 -6.55 10.82 12.80
N ALA A 420 -6.13 9.81 13.58
CA ALA A 420 -7.04 8.93 14.30
C ALA A 420 -6.73 8.98 15.79
N THR A 421 -7.76 8.95 16.62
CA THR A 421 -7.66 9.00 18.09
C THR A 421 -8.44 7.85 18.70
N LEU A 422 -8.07 7.45 19.91
CA LEU A 422 -8.80 6.47 20.71
C LEU A 422 -8.46 6.60 22.19
N ILE A 423 -9.25 5.96 23.04
CA ILE A 423 -8.96 5.79 24.47
C ILE A 423 -8.84 4.30 24.73
N PRO A 424 -7.66 3.79 25.15
CA PRO A 424 -7.52 2.38 25.50
C PRO A 424 -8.30 2.04 26.78
N ALA A 425 -9.17 1.03 26.72
CA ALA A 425 -9.94 0.58 27.88
C ALA A 425 -9.05 -0.03 28.98
N GLU A 426 -7.91 -0.63 28.61
CA GLU A 426 -7.03 -1.33 29.54
C GLU A 426 -5.56 -0.88 29.40
N PRO A 427 -4.78 -0.85 30.48
CA PRO A 427 -3.40 -0.35 30.45
C PRO A 427 -2.49 -1.08 29.44
N TRP A 428 -2.65 -2.38 29.23
CA TRP A 428 -1.84 -3.17 28.29
C TRP A 428 -2.14 -2.84 26.81
N LEU A 429 -3.30 -2.29 26.52
CA LEU A 429 -3.69 -1.88 25.16
C LEU A 429 -2.85 -0.70 24.66
N HIS A 430 -2.27 0.11 25.55
CA HIS A 430 -1.35 1.18 25.13
C HIS A 430 -0.17 0.64 24.32
N ASP A 431 0.39 -0.49 24.73
CA ASP A 431 1.53 -1.11 24.01
C ASP A 431 1.08 -1.74 22.69
N TRP A 432 -0.13 -2.30 22.68
CA TRP A 432 -0.71 -2.88 21.47
C TRP A 432 -1.03 -1.80 20.42
N TYR A 433 -1.73 -0.73 20.81
CA TYR A 433 -1.99 0.40 19.91
C TYR A 433 -0.69 1.14 19.52
N GLY A 434 0.31 1.16 20.39
CA GLY A 434 1.64 1.67 20.06
C GLY A 434 2.25 0.94 18.86
N LYS A 435 2.12 -0.40 18.79
CA LYS A 435 2.55 -1.19 17.64
C LYS A 435 1.75 -0.90 16.36
N CYS A 436 0.52 -0.40 16.51
CA CYS A 436 -0.31 0.09 15.41
C CYS A 436 0.00 1.56 15.02
N GLY A 437 1.02 2.18 15.60
CA GLY A 437 1.48 3.53 15.24
C GLY A 437 0.88 4.67 16.07
N TYR A 438 0.16 4.38 17.15
CA TYR A 438 -0.38 5.42 18.06
C TYR A 438 0.65 5.87 19.09
N THR A 439 0.49 7.12 19.56
CA THR A 439 1.27 7.74 20.64
C THR A 439 0.37 8.25 21.75
N LYS A 440 0.92 8.43 22.97
CA LYS A 440 0.22 8.94 24.14
C LYS A 440 0.19 10.48 24.19
N ASP A 441 0.10 11.13 23.04
CA ASP A 441 0.21 12.59 22.94
C ASP A 441 -1.13 13.32 23.12
N ILE A 442 -2.25 12.63 23.34
CA ILE A 442 -3.58 13.23 23.53
C ILE A 442 -4.20 12.78 24.85
N LYS A 443 -4.97 13.68 25.50
CA LYS A 443 -5.72 13.37 26.72
C LYS A 443 -7.22 13.64 26.53
N CYS A 444 -8.05 12.80 27.14
CA CYS A 444 -9.48 13.07 27.28
C CYS A 444 -9.72 13.86 28.55
N LEU A 445 -10.25 15.08 28.41
CA LEU A 445 -10.57 15.95 29.52
C LEU A 445 -11.88 15.52 30.19
N PRO A 446 -12.03 15.76 31.53
CA PRO A 446 -13.33 15.67 32.17
C PRO A 446 -14.36 16.58 31.48
N ALA A 447 -15.62 16.18 31.49
CA ALA A 447 -16.70 16.96 30.93
C ALA A 447 -16.79 18.34 31.58
N PRO A 448 -17.00 19.43 30.82
CA PRO A 448 -17.19 20.75 31.39
C PRO A 448 -18.41 20.79 32.32
N LYS A 449 -18.28 21.46 33.47
CA LYS A 449 -19.38 21.54 34.45
C LYS A 449 -20.63 22.15 33.82
N GLY A 450 -21.77 21.44 33.98
CA GLY A 450 -23.06 21.88 33.48
C GLY A 450 -23.23 21.80 31.95
N PHE A 451 -22.35 21.12 31.24
CA PHE A 451 -22.42 20.99 29.78
C PHE A 451 -23.78 20.45 29.30
N ALA A 452 -24.31 19.42 29.98
CA ALA A 452 -25.55 18.75 29.58
C ALA A 452 -26.81 19.63 29.68
N THR A 453 -26.73 20.78 30.34
CA THR A 453 -27.80 21.76 30.44
C THR A 453 -27.52 23.06 29.69
N SER A 454 -26.36 23.16 29.03
CA SER A 454 -25.93 24.32 28.24
C SER A 454 -26.25 24.13 26.77
N PRO A 455 -26.50 25.20 26.00
CA PRO A 455 -26.59 25.12 24.55
C PRO A 455 -25.27 24.65 23.91
N PHE A 456 -25.36 24.03 22.74
CA PHE A 456 -24.17 23.59 21.98
C PHE A 456 -23.21 24.76 21.69
N GLU A 457 -23.73 25.94 21.40
CA GLU A 457 -22.95 27.15 21.09
C GLU A 457 -21.99 27.56 22.23
N ASP A 458 -22.37 27.32 23.49
CA ASP A 458 -21.49 27.58 24.63
C ASP A 458 -20.39 26.52 24.75
N TYR A 459 -20.73 25.25 24.48
CA TYR A 459 -19.77 24.17 24.41
C TYR A 459 -18.83 24.37 23.20
N ASP A 460 -19.34 24.72 22.02
CA ASP A 460 -18.52 24.98 20.83
C ASP A 460 -17.54 26.14 21.04
N ARG A 461 -17.97 27.20 21.73
CA ARG A 461 -17.07 28.30 22.13
C ARG A 461 -15.99 27.81 23.09
N TRP A 462 -16.32 26.94 24.03
CA TRP A 462 -15.37 26.36 24.96
C TRP A 462 -14.37 25.45 24.25
N GLN A 463 -14.83 24.51 23.44
CA GLN A 463 -13.90 23.62 22.71
C GLN A 463 -12.97 24.40 21.79
N ARG A 464 -13.46 25.40 21.06
CA ARG A 464 -12.66 26.26 20.19
C ARG A 464 -11.74 27.25 20.91
N SER A 465 -11.80 27.34 22.24
CA SER A 465 -10.82 28.10 23.02
C SER A 465 -9.50 27.36 23.22
N HIS A 466 -9.42 26.07 22.86
CA HIS A 466 -8.21 25.27 22.94
C HIS A 466 -7.37 25.39 21.65
N GLU A 467 -6.07 25.38 21.80
CA GLU A 467 -5.15 25.41 20.64
C GLU A 467 -5.15 24.11 19.82
N CYS A 468 -5.39 22.97 20.48
CA CYS A 468 -5.48 21.67 19.84
C CYS A 468 -6.50 20.78 20.54
N ILE A 469 -7.62 20.51 19.85
CA ILE A 469 -8.71 19.71 20.41
C ILE A 469 -9.45 18.94 19.29
N LEU A 470 -9.88 17.72 19.62
CA LEU A 470 -10.84 16.98 18.80
C LEU A 470 -12.21 17.62 19.00
N LEU A 471 -12.83 18.10 17.91
CA LEU A 471 -14.10 18.82 17.95
C LEU A 471 -15.28 17.84 17.89
N ASN A 472 -16.28 18.10 18.71
CA ASN A 472 -17.62 17.51 18.57
C ASN A 472 -18.52 18.47 17.79
N ASP A 473 -19.34 17.92 16.91
CA ASP A 473 -20.44 18.65 16.29
C ASP A 473 -21.70 18.67 17.19
N ALA A 474 -22.76 19.29 16.71
CA ALA A 474 -23.99 19.43 17.49
C ALA A 474 -24.70 18.10 17.77
N ASP A 475 -24.61 17.13 16.82
CA ASP A 475 -25.22 15.81 17.01
C ASP A 475 -24.41 14.96 18.01
N GLN A 476 -23.09 14.99 17.91
CA GLN A 476 -22.19 14.33 18.86
C GLN A 476 -22.36 14.90 20.28
N PHE A 477 -22.52 16.20 20.40
CA PHE A 477 -22.80 16.84 21.68
C PHE A 477 -24.18 16.43 22.26
N ASP A 478 -25.24 16.37 21.42
CA ASP A 478 -26.57 15.89 21.86
C ASP A 478 -26.50 14.41 22.32
N ILE A 479 -25.73 13.58 21.64
CA ILE A 479 -25.51 12.18 22.03
C ILE A 479 -24.80 12.13 23.41
N ALA A 480 -23.75 12.92 23.62
CA ALA A 480 -23.05 12.98 24.90
C ALA A 480 -23.94 13.49 26.04
N CYS A 481 -24.86 14.43 25.77
CA CYS A 481 -25.84 14.85 26.74
C CYS A 481 -26.84 13.74 27.13
N LYS A 482 -27.22 12.92 26.17
CA LYS A 482 -28.09 11.76 26.41
C LYS A 482 -27.36 10.67 27.18
N ASP A 483 -26.10 10.42 26.86
CA ASP A 483 -25.25 9.47 27.58
C ASP A 483 -25.04 9.93 29.04
N TYR A 484 -24.76 11.21 29.25
CA TYR A 484 -24.72 11.80 30.59
C TYR A 484 -26.01 11.55 31.38
N ALA A 485 -27.17 11.64 30.73
CA ALA A 485 -28.47 11.42 31.39
C ALA A 485 -28.67 9.95 31.80
N LEU A 486 -28.00 9.00 31.18
CA LEU A 486 -28.02 7.58 31.54
C LEU A 486 -27.18 7.30 32.79
N ASP A 487 -25.98 7.87 32.87
CA ASP A 487 -25.07 7.70 34.01
C ASP A 487 -24.34 9.01 34.37
N PRO A 488 -25.01 9.94 35.09
CA PRO A 488 -24.38 11.18 35.55
C PRO A 488 -23.19 10.95 36.48
N ASP A 489 -23.24 9.90 37.30
CA ASP A 489 -22.22 9.62 38.32
C ASP A 489 -20.90 9.21 37.68
N HIS A 490 -20.91 8.53 36.55
CA HIS A 490 -19.73 8.22 35.76
C HIS A 490 -18.99 9.52 35.39
N TYR A 491 -19.67 10.48 34.77
CA TYR A 491 -19.10 11.76 34.36
C TYR A 491 -18.62 12.62 35.54
N LEU A 492 -19.36 12.61 36.64
CA LEU A 492 -19.02 13.38 37.84
C LEU A 492 -17.84 12.76 38.61
N SER A 493 -17.64 11.48 38.50
CA SER A 493 -16.49 10.77 39.11
C SER A 493 -15.18 11.02 38.38
N GLN A 494 -15.23 11.32 37.10
CA GLN A 494 -14.05 11.57 36.27
C GLN A 494 -13.51 12.99 36.49
N GLN A 495 -12.65 13.14 37.50
CA GLN A 495 -12.07 14.44 37.90
C GLN A 495 -10.74 14.74 37.18
N GLU A 496 -10.03 13.71 36.72
CA GLU A 496 -8.71 13.82 36.13
C GLU A 496 -8.75 13.43 34.64
N PRO A 497 -7.89 14.04 33.78
CA PRO A 497 -7.80 13.66 32.41
C PRO A 497 -7.37 12.20 32.21
N VAL A 498 -8.06 11.47 31.32
CA VAL A 498 -7.72 10.10 30.93
C VAL A 498 -6.72 10.11 29.77
N GLN A 499 -5.77 9.18 29.79
CA GLN A 499 -4.78 9.06 28.73
C GLN A 499 -5.40 8.44 27.48
N GLY A 500 -5.56 9.24 26.44
CA GLY A 500 -5.88 8.79 25.09
C GLY A 500 -4.64 8.55 24.24
N MET A 501 -4.85 8.13 23.01
CA MET A 501 -3.79 7.95 22.02
C MET A 501 -4.18 8.56 20.68
N ILE A 502 -3.18 9.05 19.94
CA ILE A 502 -3.35 9.67 18.63
C ILE A 502 -2.36 9.06 17.62
N ARG A 503 -2.80 8.93 16.38
CA ARG A 503 -1.98 8.45 15.25
C ARG A 503 -2.13 9.41 14.07
N ILE A 504 -1.04 9.65 13.35
CA ILE A 504 -1.06 10.27 12.04
C ILE A 504 -1.52 9.22 11.01
N ILE A 505 -2.60 9.53 10.30
CA ILE A 505 -3.11 8.75 9.17
C ILE A 505 -2.51 9.26 7.86
N ASN A 506 -2.44 10.57 7.65
CA ASN A 506 -1.84 11.16 6.46
C ASN A 506 -0.70 12.10 6.86
N ALA A 507 0.53 11.63 6.70
CA ALA A 507 1.73 12.36 7.13
C ALA A 507 1.90 13.67 6.35
N ARG A 508 1.61 13.70 5.05
CA ARG A 508 1.69 14.92 4.25
C ARG A 508 0.74 16.00 4.77
N LYS A 509 -0.54 15.67 4.95
CA LYS A 509 -1.54 16.62 5.47
C LYS A 509 -1.22 17.09 6.88
N ALA A 510 -0.73 16.21 7.75
CA ALA A 510 -0.32 16.57 9.10
C ALA A 510 0.85 17.56 9.08
N LEU A 511 1.83 17.35 8.21
CA LEU A 511 2.95 18.26 8.03
C LEU A 511 2.52 19.58 7.37
N GLU A 512 1.58 19.58 6.42
CA GLU A 512 1.02 20.80 5.80
C GLU A 512 0.36 21.70 6.87
N LEU A 513 -0.44 21.11 7.78
CA LEU A 513 -1.02 21.83 8.91
C LEU A 513 0.06 22.41 9.85
N TYR A 514 1.07 21.60 10.15
CA TYR A 514 2.17 22.03 11.02
C TYR A 514 2.99 23.14 10.37
N ALA A 515 3.34 23.02 9.09
CA ALA A 515 4.13 23.98 8.35
C ALA A 515 3.43 25.34 8.21
N SER A 516 2.13 25.34 7.91
CA SER A 516 1.35 26.57 7.76
C SER A 516 1.28 27.38 9.07
N ALA A 517 1.31 26.71 10.22
CA ALA A 517 1.38 27.33 11.55
C ALA A 517 2.81 27.72 11.97
N ASN A 518 3.85 27.26 11.25
CA ASN A 518 5.27 27.48 11.54
C ASN A 518 6.03 27.91 10.27
N THR A 519 5.63 29.00 9.64
CA THR A 519 6.09 29.46 8.31
C THR A 519 7.61 29.75 8.23
N GLY A 520 8.27 29.98 9.35
CA GLY A 520 9.73 30.18 9.40
C GLY A 520 10.56 28.92 9.54
N MET A 521 9.89 27.74 9.58
CA MET A 521 10.59 26.46 9.72
C MET A 521 11.09 25.96 8.36
N GLU A 522 12.33 25.51 8.35
CA GLU A 522 12.96 24.79 7.22
C GLU A 522 13.56 23.48 7.72
N MET A 523 13.08 22.36 7.24
CA MET A 523 13.62 21.04 7.56
C MET A 523 13.18 19.99 6.55
N THR A 524 13.94 18.92 6.48
CA THR A 524 13.56 17.70 5.77
C THR A 524 13.40 16.55 6.75
N VAL A 525 12.29 15.82 6.63
CA VAL A 525 11.97 14.63 7.43
C VAL A 525 11.82 13.43 6.51
N LEU A 526 12.46 12.31 6.84
CA LEU A 526 12.17 11.01 6.27
C LEU A 526 11.25 10.25 7.22
N VAL A 527 10.00 10.04 6.85
CA VAL A 527 9.10 9.16 7.59
C VAL A 527 9.34 7.72 7.15
N THR A 528 9.47 6.81 8.12
CA THR A 528 9.75 5.39 7.89
C THR A 528 8.92 4.48 8.80
N GLY A 529 8.78 3.21 8.40
CA GLY A 529 8.25 2.14 9.25
C GLY A 529 6.73 2.16 9.45
N ASP A 530 5.99 3.00 8.74
CA ASP A 530 4.52 2.89 8.74
C ASP A 530 4.08 1.69 7.91
N ARG A 531 3.72 0.59 8.60
CA ARG A 531 3.31 -0.67 7.99
C ARG A 531 1.84 -0.66 7.55
N HIS A 532 0.99 0.11 8.22
CA HIS A 532 -0.44 0.18 7.90
C HIS A 532 -0.70 1.13 6.72
N ILE A 533 0.12 2.17 6.57
CA ILE A 533 -0.01 3.16 5.50
C ILE A 533 1.38 3.41 4.88
N PRO A 534 1.87 2.50 4.02
CA PRO A 534 3.18 2.64 3.39
C PRO A 534 3.40 3.96 2.63
N ALA A 535 2.32 4.56 2.12
CA ALA A 535 2.35 5.86 1.45
C ALA A 535 2.87 7.02 2.35
N ASN A 536 2.85 6.85 3.67
CA ASN A 536 3.46 7.81 4.59
C ASN A 536 4.99 7.76 4.61
N ASN A 537 5.61 6.65 4.18
CA ASN A 537 7.06 6.46 4.21
C ASN A 537 7.72 7.23 3.05
N CYS A 538 8.06 8.49 3.27
CA CYS A 538 8.52 9.43 2.24
C CYS A 538 9.40 10.52 2.86
N TYR A 539 10.20 11.22 2.05
CA TYR A 539 10.85 12.47 2.42
C TYR A 539 9.87 13.62 2.29
N TYR A 540 9.78 14.43 3.33
CA TYR A 540 8.96 15.64 3.38
C TYR A 540 9.88 16.84 3.64
N THR A 541 9.93 17.79 2.73
CA THR A 541 10.65 19.04 2.94
C THR A 541 9.67 20.15 3.27
N ILE A 542 9.85 20.75 4.43
CA ILE A 542 9.10 21.91 4.92
C ILE A 542 9.93 23.14 4.61
N ALA A 543 9.36 24.10 3.88
CA ALA A 543 9.97 25.39 3.62
C ALA A 543 8.90 26.45 3.37
N HIS A 544 9.04 27.62 3.97
CA HIS A 544 8.15 28.78 3.78
C HIS A 544 6.66 28.44 4.00
N GLY A 545 6.35 27.56 4.97
CA GLY A 545 4.98 27.16 5.26
C GLY A 545 4.37 26.12 4.31
N ASN A 546 5.15 25.61 3.35
CA ASN A 546 4.73 24.60 2.38
C ASN A 546 5.43 23.26 2.65
N VAL A 547 4.82 22.17 2.19
CA VAL A 547 5.37 20.82 2.26
C VAL A 547 5.48 20.25 0.86
N THR A 548 6.69 19.88 0.49
CA THR A 548 6.94 19.11 -0.73
C THR A 548 7.37 17.68 -0.35
N THR A 549 7.02 16.72 -1.20
CA THR A 549 7.42 15.32 -1.01
C THR A 549 8.50 14.94 -2.01
N SER A 550 9.48 14.15 -1.57
CA SER A 550 10.51 13.60 -2.43
C SER A 550 10.84 12.17 -2.00
N HIS A 551 11.29 11.36 -2.95
CA HIS A 551 11.91 10.06 -2.68
C HIS A 551 13.42 10.08 -2.91
N GLU A 552 13.96 11.22 -3.33
CA GLU A 552 15.41 11.38 -3.41
C GLU A 552 16.03 11.37 -2.01
N PRO A 553 17.10 10.60 -1.81
CA PRO A 553 17.83 10.63 -0.55
C PRO A 553 18.29 12.04 -0.20
N ARG A 554 17.95 12.46 1.01
CA ARG A 554 18.35 13.74 1.58
C ARG A 554 19.28 13.47 2.75
N PRO A 555 20.60 13.66 2.63
CA PRO A 555 21.55 13.37 3.71
C PRO A 555 21.30 14.17 4.99
N ASP A 556 20.63 15.30 4.86
CA ASP A 556 20.24 16.22 5.93
C ASP A 556 18.88 15.87 6.55
N ALA A 557 18.18 14.84 6.04
CA ALA A 557 16.86 14.47 6.52
C ALA A 557 16.90 13.86 7.92
N GLN A 558 16.02 14.35 8.77
CA GLN A 558 15.78 13.76 10.08
C GLN A 558 14.86 12.53 9.92
N VAL A 559 15.37 11.35 10.25
CA VAL A 559 14.60 10.10 10.16
C VAL A 559 13.65 9.99 11.34
N MET A 560 12.38 9.76 11.05
CA MET A 560 11.32 9.61 12.06
C MET A 560 10.39 8.45 11.71
N THR A 561 9.96 7.70 12.72
CA THR A 561 8.77 6.86 12.59
C THR A 561 7.51 7.71 12.61
N VAL A 562 6.35 7.15 12.22
CA VAL A 562 5.07 7.87 12.30
C VAL A 562 4.74 8.31 13.73
N GLN A 563 5.16 7.54 14.74
CA GLN A 563 5.01 7.90 16.14
C GLN A 563 5.90 9.09 16.54
N GLN A 564 7.17 9.07 16.13
CA GLN A 564 8.08 10.19 16.38
C GLN A 564 7.60 11.46 15.68
N LEU A 565 7.04 11.34 14.49
CA LEU A 565 6.41 12.45 13.78
C LEU A 565 5.19 12.98 14.54
N SER A 566 4.35 12.11 15.11
CA SER A 566 3.22 12.50 15.95
C SER A 566 3.69 13.31 17.15
N THR A 567 4.66 12.79 17.90
CA THR A 567 5.23 13.50 19.05
C THR A 567 5.91 14.82 18.64
N PHE A 568 6.55 14.88 17.46
CA PHE A 568 7.12 16.11 16.92
C PHE A 568 6.05 17.19 16.67
N ILE A 569 4.92 16.81 16.07
CA ILE A 569 3.81 17.73 15.74
C ILE A 569 3.10 18.20 17.02
N PHE A 570 2.85 17.29 17.95
CA PHE A 570 1.99 17.54 19.13
C PHE A 570 2.75 17.81 20.43
N GLY A 571 4.04 17.47 20.51
CA GLY A 571 4.79 17.43 21.78
C GLY A 571 4.80 18.72 22.59
N SER A 572 4.62 19.87 21.96
CA SER A 572 4.50 21.17 22.65
C SER A 572 3.04 21.64 22.89
N GLN A 573 2.03 20.96 22.34
CA GLN A 573 0.67 21.46 22.25
C GLN A 573 -0.36 20.70 23.09
N GLN A 574 -0.01 19.51 23.57
CA GLN A 574 -0.87 18.64 24.37
C GLN A 574 -2.31 18.58 23.84
N PRO A 575 -2.55 17.96 22.67
CA PRO A 575 -3.89 17.84 22.12
C PRO A 575 -4.84 17.20 23.14
N VAL A 576 -6.08 17.64 23.12
CA VAL A 576 -7.11 17.14 24.02
C VAL A 576 -8.35 16.68 23.24
N MET A 577 -9.17 15.88 23.87
CA MET A 577 -10.51 15.51 23.44
C MET A 577 -11.44 15.55 24.64
N CYS A 578 -12.74 15.60 24.42
CA CYS A 578 -13.73 15.67 25.50
C CYS A 578 -15.06 15.09 25.02
N LEU A 579 -15.86 14.57 25.92
CA LEU A 579 -17.16 13.97 25.63
C LEU A 579 -17.09 12.83 24.61
N MET A 580 -16.04 12.01 24.69
CA MET A 580 -15.95 10.78 23.91
C MET A 580 -16.79 9.70 24.60
N LEU A 581 -17.58 8.99 23.83
CA LEU A 581 -18.34 7.83 24.31
C LEU A 581 -17.36 6.65 24.48
N ASN A 582 -17.24 6.17 25.69
CA ASN A 582 -16.33 5.07 26.07
C ASN A 582 -17.10 3.95 26.75
#